data_731d87cf9f9f2113289c8d0da7c2477f
#
_entry.id   731d87cf9f9f2113289c8d0da7c2477f
#
_cell.length_a   1.000
_cell.length_b   1.000
_cell.length_c   1.000
_cell.angle_alpha   90.00
_cell.angle_beta   90.00
_cell.angle_gamma   90.00
#
_symmetry.space_group_name_H-M   'P 1'
#
loop_
_entity.id
_entity.type
_entity.pdbx_description
1 polymer ?
#
loop_
_entity_poly.entity_id
_entity_poly.type
_entity_poly.pdbx_seq_one_letter_code
_entity_poly.pdbx_strand_id
1 'polypeptide(L)'
;MMLFIFDMGGVVANSSNTVNVCKKLGISAHDYNSFQLDSEGRNTYQQLSIGSINVEKYWENFSINSKIEIKIDYFTALYNPVLNKPLVLIIKKLKEKGYRVVCCTNTIKSHFEEHRRLGNYAIFDFVYSSHLMGVKKPNPEFFNKVIDVEQELVENIYFVD
;
A
#
# COMPACT_ATOMS: atom_id res chain seq x y z
N MET A 1 -19.74 -4.89 17.82
CA MET A 1 -18.97 -6.11 17.43
C MET A 1 -17.50 -5.68 17.36
N MET A 2 -16.52 -6.54 17.69
CA MET A 2 -15.11 -6.14 17.60
C MET A 2 -14.66 -6.04 16.14
N LEU A 3 -13.98 -4.94 15.81
CA LEU A 3 -13.35 -4.68 14.52
C LEU A 3 -11.83 -4.78 14.66
N PHE A 4 -11.21 -5.66 13.89
CA PHE A 4 -9.76 -5.78 13.79
C PHE A 4 -9.29 -5.20 12.47
N ILE A 5 -8.38 -4.25 12.54
CA ILE A 5 -7.80 -3.56 11.38
C ILE A 5 -6.32 -3.95 11.31
N PHE A 6 -5.87 -4.46 10.17
CA PHE A 6 -4.47 -4.79 9.94
C PHE A 6 -3.87 -3.92 8.82
N ASP A 7 -2.63 -3.46 9.00
CA ASP A 7 -1.85 -3.02 7.85
C ASP A 7 -1.41 -4.21 6.99
N MET A 8 -1.19 -3.96 5.71
CA MET A 8 -0.69 -4.99 4.79
C MET A 8 0.82 -4.99 4.72
N GLY A 9 1.42 -3.87 4.37
CA GLY A 9 2.85 -3.76 4.12
C GLY A 9 3.70 -3.73 5.38
N GLY A 10 4.61 -4.67 5.56
CA GLY A 10 5.44 -4.77 6.77
C GLY A 10 4.77 -5.53 7.92
N VAL A 11 3.46 -5.80 7.84
CA VAL A 11 2.68 -6.52 8.86
C VAL A 11 2.20 -7.87 8.31
N VAL A 12 1.22 -7.86 7.41
CA VAL A 12 0.66 -9.09 6.84
C VAL A 12 1.46 -9.59 5.65
N ALA A 13 2.14 -8.69 4.92
CA ALA A 13 3.03 -9.06 3.83
C ALA A 13 4.30 -8.21 3.82
N ASN A 14 5.43 -8.83 3.54
CA ASN A 14 6.71 -8.15 3.32
C ASN A 14 7.07 -8.13 1.83
N SER A 15 7.67 -7.03 1.37
CA SER A 15 8.25 -6.93 0.04
C SER A 15 9.51 -6.06 0.06
N SER A 16 10.40 -6.30 -0.89
CA SER A 16 11.62 -5.50 -1.08
C SER A 16 11.55 -4.67 -2.36
N ASN A 17 10.35 -4.19 -2.73
CA ASN A 17 10.11 -3.60 -4.04
C ASN A 17 11.04 -2.41 -4.35
N THR A 18 11.13 -1.41 -3.46
CA THR A 18 12.03 -0.24 -3.65
C THR A 18 13.48 -0.66 -3.82
N VAL A 19 13.96 -1.59 -2.99
CA VAL A 19 15.33 -2.12 -3.10
C VAL A 19 15.56 -2.80 -4.46
N ASN A 20 14.58 -3.58 -4.91
CA ASN A 20 14.64 -4.25 -6.21
C ASN A 20 14.62 -3.26 -7.38
N VAL A 21 13.82 -2.19 -7.29
CA VAL A 21 13.80 -1.11 -8.30
C VAL A 21 15.15 -0.39 -8.35
N CYS A 22 15.70 0.04 -7.21
CA CYS A 22 17.02 0.66 -7.15
C CYS A 22 18.11 -0.23 -7.77
N LYS A 23 18.10 -1.52 -7.40
CA LYS A 23 19.05 -2.50 -7.92
C LYS A 23 18.90 -2.70 -9.44
N LYS A 24 17.67 -2.76 -9.93
CA LYS A 24 17.36 -2.92 -11.36
C LYS A 24 17.81 -1.72 -12.19
N LEU A 25 17.66 -0.52 -11.64
CA LEU A 25 18.04 0.74 -12.31
C LEU A 25 19.50 1.13 -12.09
N GLY A 26 20.25 0.44 -11.21
CA GLY A 26 21.63 0.75 -10.89
C GLY A 26 21.81 2.08 -10.15
N ILE A 27 20.83 2.48 -9.32
CA ILE A 27 20.83 3.76 -8.59
C ILE A 27 20.84 3.54 -7.08
N SER A 28 21.30 4.54 -6.34
CA SER A 28 21.25 4.54 -4.88
C SER A 28 19.81 4.82 -4.36
N ALA A 29 19.53 4.49 -3.11
CA ALA A 29 18.27 4.89 -2.45
C ALA A 29 18.13 6.42 -2.33
N HIS A 30 19.26 7.13 -2.20
CA HIS A 30 19.28 8.59 -2.19
C HIS A 30 18.80 9.16 -3.53
N ASP A 31 19.39 8.69 -4.64
CA ASP A 31 19.02 9.11 -5.99
C ASP A 31 17.56 8.76 -6.29
N TYR A 32 17.13 7.54 -5.93
CA TYR A 32 15.77 7.11 -6.08
C TYR A 32 14.78 8.09 -5.42
N ASN A 33 15.06 8.53 -4.20
CA ASN A 33 14.21 9.50 -3.50
C ASN A 33 14.23 10.89 -4.17
N SER A 34 15.39 11.34 -4.65
CA SER A 34 15.51 12.65 -5.32
C SER A 34 14.79 12.70 -6.67
N PHE A 35 14.75 11.58 -7.40
CA PHE A 35 14.07 11.49 -8.70
C PHE A 35 12.53 11.46 -8.60
N GLN A 36 11.98 11.32 -7.40
CA GLN A 36 10.53 11.34 -7.15
C GLN A 36 9.93 12.74 -7.00
N LEU A 37 10.70 13.80 -7.14
CA LEU A 37 10.18 15.17 -7.05
C LEU A 37 9.62 15.63 -8.39
N ASP A 38 8.45 16.29 -8.39
CA ASP A 38 7.92 16.98 -9.56
C ASP A 38 8.55 18.37 -9.72
N SER A 39 8.15 19.11 -10.75
CA SER A 39 8.63 20.47 -11.03
C SER A 39 8.30 21.50 -9.94
N GLU A 40 7.38 21.17 -9.04
CA GLU A 40 6.98 22.00 -7.90
C GLU A 40 7.61 21.50 -6.58
N GLY A 41 8.50 20.51 -6.64
CA GLY A 41 9.16 19.93 -5.47
C GLY A 41 8.29 18.97 -4.66
N ARG A 42 7.11 18.56 -5.17
CA ARG A 42 6.24 17.61 -4.48
C ARG A 42 6.65 16.17 -4.80
N ASN A 43 6.56 15.29 -3.81
CA ASN A 43 6.90 13.89 -3.99
C ASN A 43 5.81 13.14 -4.80
N THR A 44 6.15 12.68 -5.99
CA THR A 44 5.24 11.97 -6.91
C THR A 44 4.85 10.58 -6.41
N TYR A 45 5.69 9.90 -5.62
CA TYR A 45 5.29 8.64 -4.98
C TYR A 45 4.19 8.86 -3.94
N GLN A 46 4.24 9.98 -3.20
CA GLN A 46 3.17 10.36 -2.29
C GLN A 46 1.86 10.62 -3.04
N GLN A 47 1.92 11.33 -4.18
CA GLN A 47 0.78 11.57 -5.04
C GLN A 47 0.22 10.27 -5.63
N LEU A 48 1.10 9.36 -6.09
CA LEU A 48 0.72 8.03 -6.56
C LEU A 48 0.03 7.19 -5.47
N SER A 49 0.54 7.27 -4.23
CA SER A 49 0.01 6.50 -3.09
C SER A 49 -1.39 6.93 -2.62
N ILE A 50 -1.83 8.13 -2.97
CA ILE A 50 -3.20 8.61 -2.75
C ILE A 50 -4.04 8.66 -4.04
N GLY A 51 -3.50 8.13 -5.15
CA GLY A 51 -4.20 8.05 -6.43
C GLY A 51 -4.40 9.38 -7.15
N SER A 52 -3.72 10.47 -6.73
CA SER A 52 -3.83 11.77 -7.42
C SER A 52 -3.08 11.81 -8.76
N ILE A 53 -2.13 10.91 -8.97
CA ILE A 53 -1.52 10.62 -10.27
C ILE A 53 -1.55 9.12 -10.54
N ASN A 54 -1.44 8.72 -11.81
CA ASN A 54 -1.29 7.33 -12.21
C ASN A 54 0.18 6.90 -12.29
N VAL A 55 0.43 5.62 -12.50
CA VAL A 55 1.78 5.03 -12.53
C VAL A 55 2.57 5.49 -13.76
N GLU A 56 1.90 5.75 -14.87
CA GLU A 56 2.51 6.28 -16.10
C GLU A 56 3.08 7.67 -15.85
N LYS A 57 2.31 8.55 -15.19
CA LYS A 57 2.77 9.91 -14.83
C LYS A 57 3.91 9.90 -13.83
N TYR A 58 3.88 8.96 -12.88
CA TYR A 58 5.00 8.76 -11.94
C TYR A 58 6.29 8.41 -12.69
N TRP A 59 6.26 7.39 -13.57
CA TRP A 59 7.45 6.93 -14.28
C TRP A 59 7.93 7.93 -15.34
N GLU A 60 7.02 8.70 -15.97
CA GLU A 60 7.38 9.82 -16.83
C GLU A 60 8.23 10.86 -16.07
N ASN A 61 7.75 11.31 -14.92
CA ASN A 61 8.46 12.27 -14.08
C ASN A 61 9.81 11.71 -13.60
N PHE A 62 9.82 10.45 -13.17
CA PHE A 62 11.03 9.77 -12.76
C PHE A 62 12.07 9.68 -13.89
N SER A 63 11.64 9.37 -15.11
CA SER A 63 12.51 9.32 -16.30
C SER A 63 13.13 10.69 -16.62
N ILE A 64 12.35 11.77 -16.50
CA ILE A 64 12.84 13.14 -16.73
C ILE A 64 13.94 13.49 -15.73
N ASN A 65 13.74 13.20 -14.45
CA ASN A 65 14.67 13.56 -13.38
C ASN A 65 15.94 12.68 -13.38
N SER A 66 15.77 11.38 -13.59
CA SER A 66 16.87 10.42 -13.58
C SER A 66 17.66 10.37 -14.89
N LYS A 67 17.08 10.83 -15.99
CA LYS A 67 17.54 10.63 -17.37
C LYS A 67 17.66 9.14 -17.76
N ILE A 68 16.94 8.26 -17.05
CA ILE A 68 16.85 6.83 -17.34
C ILE A 68 15.55 6.59 -18.09
N GLU A 69 15.62 5.94 -19.24
CA GLU A 69 14.44 5.53 -19.98
C GLU A 69 13.72 4.39 -19.25
N ILE A 70 12.51 4.64 -18.79
CA ILE A 70 11.65 3.67 -18.11
C ILE A 70 10.62 3.14 -19.13
N LYS A 71 10.68 1.86 -19.43
CA LYS A 71 9.82 1.22 -20.46
C LYS A 71 8.66 0.40 -19.88
N ILE A 72 8.72 0.09 -18.60
CA ILE A 72 7.73 -0.77 -17.93
C ILE A 72 7.44 -0.24 -16.52
N ASP A 73 6.32 -0.64 -15.96
CA ASP A 73 6.05 -0.42 -14.53
C ASP A 73 6.87 -1.39 -13.68
N TYR A 74 7.99 -0.89 -13.13
CA TYR A 74 8.83 -1.67 -12.23
C TYR A 74 8.17 -1.97 -10.89
N PHE A 75 7.14 -1.21 -10.48
CA PHE A 75 6.38 -1.53 -9.28
C PHE A 75 5.62 -2.84 -9.44
N THR A 76 5.02 -3.08 -10.59
CA THR A 76 4.38 -4.37 -10.89
C THR A 76 5.43 -5.45 -11.19
N ALA A 77 6.40 -5.15 -12.05
CA ALA A 77 7.33 -6.16 -12.57
C ALA A 77 8.25 -6.77 -11.50
N LEU A 78 8.58 -6.03 -10.44
CA LEU A 78 9.50 -6.45 -9.39
C LEU A 78 8.82 -6.68 -8.04
N TYR A 79 7.50 -6.56 -7.96
CA TYR A 79 6.76 -6.75 -6.73
C TYR A 79 6.51 -8.23 -6.48
N ASN A 80 7.04 -8.73 -5.40
CA ASN A 80 6.87 -10.13 -4.98
C ASN A 80 6.60 -10.20 -3.47
N PRO A 81 5.36 -9.94 -3.04
CA PRO A 81 5.00 -9.93 -1.63
C PRO A 81 4.97 -11.34 -1.06
N VAL A 82 5.55 -11.50 0.14
CA VAL A 82 5.54 -12.74 0.90
C VAL A 82 4.67 -12.57 2.13
N LEU A 83 3.63 -13.40 2.27
CA LEU A 83 2.72 -13.36 3.41
C LEU A 83 3.38 -13.85 4.70
N ASN A 84 3.09 -13.17 5.80
CA ASN A 84 3.37 -13.60 7.16
C ASN A 84 2.37 -14.71 7.57
N LYS A 85 2.75 -15.95 7.31
CA LYS A 85 1.88 -17.12 7.54
C LYS A 85 1.31 -17.22 8.95
N PRO A 86 2.09 -17.01 10.03
CA PRO A 86 1.55 -16.97 11.40
C PRO A 86 0.43 -15.95 11.56
N LEU A 87 0.60 -14.73 11.02
CA LEU A 87 -0.40 -13.68 11.14
C LEU A 87 -1.66 -13.98 10.31
N VAL A 88 -1.49 -14.56 9.13
CA VAL A 88 -2.63 -15.05 8.32
C VAL A 88 -3.48 -16.06 9.10
N LEU A 89 -2.86 -16.96 9.87
CA LEU A 89 -3.58 -17.90 10.72
C LEU A 89 -4.34 -17.21 11.87
N ILE A 90 -3.77 -16.15 12.44
CA ILE A 90 -4.44 -15.34 13.46
C ILE A 90 -5.67 -14.66 12.87
N ILE A 91 -5.54 -14.02 11.69
CA ILE A 91 -6.63 -13.36 10.98
C ILE A 91 -7.78 -14.36 10.72
N LYS A 92 -7.47 -15.56 10.23
CA LYS A 92 -8.46 -16.61 9.99
C LYS A 92 -9.21 -16.99 11.28
N LYS A 93 -8.48 -17.19 12.38
CA LYS A 93 -9.08 -17.50 13.69
C LYS A 93 -9.99 -16.38 14.23
N LEU A 94 -9.64 -15.12 13.98
CA LEU A 94 -10.51 -13.98 14.36
C LEU A 94 -11.82 -14.04 13.57
N LYS A 95 -11.76 -14.31 12.27
CA LYS A 95 -12.96 -14.47 11.42
C LYS A 95 -13.81 -15.66 11.82
N GLU A 96 -13.20 -16.83 12.14
CA GLU A 96 -13.90 -18.01 12.65
C GLU A 96 -14.65 -17.74 13.96
N LYS A 97 -14.17 -16.78 14.75
CA LYS A 97 -14.88 -16.31 15.96
C LYS A 97 -15.98 -15.28 15.69
N GLY A 98 -16.24 -14.95 14.43
CA GLY A 98 -17.25 -14.00 14.02
C GLY A 98 -16.83 -12.53 14.13
N TYR A 99 -15.56 -12.22 14.35
CA TYR A 99 -15.08 -10.84 14.35
C TYR A 99 -14.96 -10.28 12.94
N ARG A 100 -15.22 -8.99 12.80
CA ARG A 100 -14.97 -8.25 11.56
C ARG A 100 -13.49 -7.96 11.43
N VAL A 101 -12.86 -8.34 10.30
CA VAL A 101 -11.43 -8.16 10.05
C VAL A 101 -11.22 -7.47 8.71
N VAL A 102 -10.65 -6.26 8.74
CA VAL A 102 -10.40 -5.45 7.55
C VAL A 102 -8.92 -5.10 7.41
N CYS A 103 -8.51 -4.75 6.19
CA CYS A 103 -7.17 -4.26 5.90
C CYS A 103 -7.20 -2.75 5.66
N CYS A 104 -6.28 -2.00 6.29
CA CYS A 104 -6.06 -0.57 6.06
C CYS A 104 -4.62 -0.33 5.62
N THR A 105 -4.39 -0.08 4.34
CA THR A 105 -3.05 -0.05 3.77
C THR A 105 -2.72 1.22 2.98
N ASN A 106 -1.53 1.76 3.21
CA ASN A 106 -0.92 2.75 2.33
C ASN A 106 -0.29 2.01 1.15
N THR A 107 -0.89 2.12 -0.03
CA THR A 107 -0.43 1.36 -1.20
C THR A 107 -0.71 2.10 -2.50
N ILE A 108 0.02 1.73 -3.54
CA ILE A 108 -0.20 2.19 -4.91
C ILE A 108 -1.02 1.15 -5.69
N LYS A 109 -1.66 1.57 -6.78
CA LYS A 109 -2.50 0.69 -7.61
C LYS A 109 -1.75 -0.57 -8.06
N SER A 110 -0.49 -0.45 -8.51
CA SER A 110 0.31 -1.59 -8.98
C SER A 110 0.45 -2.69 -7.91
N HIS A 111 0.77 -2.32 -6.67
CA HIS A 111 0.88 -3.27 -5.57
C HIS A 111 -0.48 -3.83 -5.14
N PHE A 112 -1.52 -2.98 -5.12
CA PHE A 112 -2.88 -3.39 -4.78
C PHE A 112 -3.40 -4.47 -5.74
N GLU A 113 -3.27 -4.24 -7.05
CA GLU A 113 -3.71 -5.19 -8.07
C GLU A 113 -2.92 -6.50 -8.01
N GLU A 114 -1.64 -6.46 -7.69
CA GLU A 114 -0.84 -7.67 -7.52
C GLU A 114 -1.29 -8.50 -6.30
N HIS A 115 -1.53 -7.86 -5.16
CA HIS A 115 -2.12 -8.54 -3.99
C HIS A 115 -3.50 -9.14 -4.33
N ARG A 116 -4.31 -8.42 -5.11
CA ARG A 116 -5.61 -8.90 -5.56
C ARG A 116 -5.47 -10.12 -6.48
N ARG A 117 -4.56 -10.07 -7.45
CA ARG A 117 -4.26 -11.16 -8.37
C ARG A 117 -3.78 -12.43 -7.65
N LEU A 118 -2.97 -12.26 -6.61
CA LEU A 118 -2.46 -13.36 -5.78
C LEU A 118 -3.49 -13.88 -4.74
N GLY A 119 -4.65 -13.25 -4.62
CA GLY A 119 -5.67 -13.62 -3.63
C GLY A 119 -5.31 -13.26 -2.19
N ASN A 120 -4.28 -12.44 -1.98
CA ASN A 120 -3.80 -12.09 -0.63
C ASN A 120 -4.83 -11.32 0.21
N TYR A 121 -5.74 -10.60 -0.44
CA TYR A 121 -6.80 -9.85 0.25
C TYR A 121 -8.02 -10.71 0.63
N ALA A 122 -8.13 -11.94 0.15
CA ALA A 122 -9.27 -12.83 0.43
C ALA A 122 -9.42 -13.20 1.93
N ILE A 123 -8.38 -13.00 2.74
CA ILE A 123 -8.42 -13.22 4.18
C ILE A 123 -9.17 -12.13 4.95
N PHE A 124 -9.41 -10.95 4.34
CA PHE A 124 -10.09 -9.82 4.95
C PHE A 124 -11.55 -9.75 4.51
N ASP A 125 -12.40 -9.10 5.30
CA ASP A 125 -13.78 -8.81 4.96
C ASP A 125 -13.89 -7.60 4.04
N PHE A 126 -12.95 -6.65 4.16
CA PHE A 126 -12.81 -5.49 3.28
C PHE A 126 -11.36 -4.95 3.28
N VAL A 127 -11.01 -4.17 2.25
CA VAL A 127 -9.69 -3.54 2.11
C VAL A 127 -9.84 -2.05 1.81
N TYR A 128 -9.37 -1.23 2.73
CA TYR A 128 -9.26 0.21 2.60
C TYR A 128 -7.85 0.56 2.15
N SER A 129 -7.71 1.05 0.94
CA SER A 129 -6.42 1.37 0.34
C SER A 129 -6.30 2.86 0.03
N SER A 130 -5.15 3.45 0.38
CA SER A 130 -4.92 4.89 0.26
C SER A 130 -5.16 5.44 -1.16
N HIS A 131 -4.76 4.70 -2.19
CA HIS A 131 -4.91 5.15 -3.58
C HIS A 131 -6.36 5.20 -4.06
N LEU A 132 -7.29 4.42 -3.46
CA LEU A 132 -8.72 4.49 -3.75
C LEU A 132 -9.43 5.51 -2.85
N MET A 133 -8.93 5.72 -1.63
CA MET A 133 -9.55 6.63 -0.67
C MET A 133 -9.14 8.10 -0.88
N GLY A 134 -8.09 8.38 -1.67
CA GLY A 134 -7.55 9.72 -1.88
C GLY A 134 -6.82 10.31 -0.67
N VAL A 135 -6.64 9.51 0.38
CA VAL A 135 -5.99 9.89 1.64
C VAL A 135 -5.25 8.68 2.21
N LYS A 136 -4.21 8.91 3.02
CA LYS A 136 -3.38 7.82 3.57
C LYS A 136 -3.12 7.98 5.07
N LYS A 137 -2.79 6.88 5.73
CA LYS A 137 -2.25 6.88 7.10
C LYS A 137 -0.95 7.71 7.17
N PRO A 138 -0.70 8.49 8.24
CA PRO A 138 -1.46 8.58 9.49
C PRO A 138 -2.50 9.71 9.51
N ASN A 139 -2.95 10.24 8.35
CA ASN A 139 -3.96 11.29 8.31
C ASN A 139 -5.24 10.81 9.04
N PRO A 140 -5.76 11.55 10.05
CA PRO A 140 -6.99 11.19 10.75
C PRO A 140 -8.19 10.98 9.82
N GLU A 141 -8.26 11.70 8.70
CA GLU A 141 -9.33 11.54 7.70
C GLU A 141 -9.40 10.11 7.15
N PHE A 142 -8.24 9.41 7.00
CA PHE A 142 -8.21 8.02 6.58
C PHE A 142 -8.99 7.13 7.55
N PHE A 143 -8.70 7.27 8.84
CA PHE A 143 -9.35 6.47 9.88
C PHE A 143 -10.82 6.85 10.06
N ASN A 144 -11.17 8.14 9.99
CA ASN A 144 -12.56 8.60 10.07
C ASN A 144 -13.41 7.97 8.97
N LYS A 145 -12.93 7.97 7.71
CA LYS A 145 -13.62 7.30 6.60
C LYS A 145 -13.84 5.80 6.84
N VAL A 146 -12.87 5.11 7.45
CA VAL A 146 -13.01 3.69 7.80
C VAL A 146 -14.06 3.49 8.88
N ILE A 147 -14.02 4.29 9.95
CA ILE A 147 -14.96 4.21 11.08
C ILE A 147 -16.38 4.52 10.61
N ASP A 148 -16.56 5.54 9.75
CA ASP A 148 -17.86 5.92 9.17
C ASP A 148 -18.49 4.78 8.35
N VAL A 149 -17.69 3.99 7.64
CA VAL A 149 -18.17 2.84 6.86
C VAL A 149 -18.45 1.63 7.75
N GLU A 150 -17.54 1.32 8.68
CA GLU A 150 -17.65 0.15 9.55
C GLU A 150 -18.67 0.36 10.69
N GLN A 151 -18.99 1.61 11.02
CA GLN A 151 -19.99 2.00 12.06
C GLN A 151 -19.73 1.33 13.43
N GLU A 152 -18.47 1.09 13.77
CA GLU A 152 -18.09 0.47 15.03
C GLU A 152 -17.60 1.53 16.04
N LEU A 153 -17.89 1.31 17.32
CA LEU A 153 -17.40 2.19 18.38
C LEU A 153 -15.88 2.08 18.53
N VAL A 154 -15.21 3.21 18.74
CA VAL A 154 -13.73 3.28 18.80
C VAL A 154 -13.15 2.33 19.86
N GLU A 155 -13.83 2.14 20.98
CA GLU A 155 -13.45 1.21 22.04
C GLU A 155 -13.46 -0.27 21.63
N ASN A 156 -14.11 -0.60 20.53
CA ASN A 156 -14.18 -1.95 19.95
C ASN A 156 -13.22 -2.14 18.77
N ILE A 157 -12.39 -1.15 18.45
CA ILE A 157 -11.48 -1.18 17.30
C ILE A 157 -10.05 -1.49 17.75
N TYR A 158 -9.47 -2.50 17.15
CA TYR A 158 -8.08 -2.91 17.36
C TYR A 158 -7.30 -2.72 16.08
N PHE A 159 -6.26 -1.88 16.11
CA PHE A 159 -5.38 -1.61 14.97
C PHE A 159 -4.01 -2.24 15.17
N VAL A 160 -3.55 -2.97 14.16
CA VAL A 160 -2.24 -3.65 14.11
C VAL A 160 -1.46 -3.09 12.93
N ASP A 161 -0.38 -2.35 13.26
CA ASP A 161 0.49 -1.67 12.29
C ASP A 161 1.99 -1.92 12.64
#